data_6422f770f2324611d4126e9a998ff61f
#
_entry.id   6422f770f2324611d4126e9a998ff61f
#
_cell.length_a   1.000
_cell.length_b   1.000
_cell.length_c   1.000
_cell.angle_alpha   90.00
_cell.angle_beta   90.00
_cell.angle_gamma   90.00
#
_symmetry.space_group_name_H-M   'P 1'
#
loop_
_entity.id
_entity.type
_entity.pdbx_description
1 polymer ?
#
loop_
_entity_poly.entity_id
_entity_poly.type
_entity_poly.pdbx_seq_one_letter_code
_entity_poly.pdbx_strand_id
1 'polypeptide(L)'
;MHQLRFLVSRRWIVFALVVVFLAWVAWRLGEWQFHRLDDRQERNSIIERNEEAGASPVEDVLSPGTDPGRADEWRIVEATGTYAVDDTVIVRYRTREGEAGVDVVVPLELADGTSLLVDRGWYATDNRGATSEDVPEPPPGEVTVTGWVRLDAEGDSTEVSDRSTRAVDSGRIGAALDREVLGGWVDLRSESPEPATALAPVELPELDNGPHFFYGLQWWFFGAMAIFGFFYLIYDEMRGGRPGSPARTPAEPRAARSAGPARPAKEPAKKRRTWREMIEPDDEPDDPRDTPQASQRPEQASVDREHHARQE
;
A
#
# COMPACT_ATOMS: atom_id res chain seq x y z
N MET A 1 16.90 56.34 3.16
CA MET A 1 17.63 55.07 3.35
C MET A 1 17.52 54.48 4.78
N HIS A 2 16.84 55.15 5.75
CA HIS A 2 16.70 54.64 7.13
C HIS A 2 15.64 53.54 7.34
N GLN A 3 14.69 53.43 6.43
CA GLN A 3 13.52 52.50 6.58
C GLN A 3 13.86 51.01 6.41
N LEU A 4 15.00 50.64 5.86
CA LEU A 4 15.37 49.24 5.62
C LEU A 4 16.38 48.67 6.65
N ARG A 5 16.76 49.45 7.65
CA ARG A 5 17.76 49.01 8.66
C ARG A 5 17.25 47.84 9.54
N PHE A 6 15.93 47.68 9.66
CA PHE A 6 15.35 46.55 10.42
C PHE A 6 15.62 45.22 9.73
N LEU A 7 15.74 45.16 8.38
CA LEU A 7 16.05 43.93 7.62
C LEU A 7 17.40 43.33 7.99
N VAL A 8 18.33 44.15 8.47
CA VAL A 8 19.68 43.71 8.88
C VAL A 8 19.67 43.20 10.34
N SER A 9 18.57 43.29 11.05
CA SER A 9 18.44 42.73 12.39
C SER A 9 18.52 41.20 12.37
N ARG A 10 19.13 40.60 13.40
CA ARG A 10 19.27 39.14 13.53
C ARG A 10 17.92 38.40 13.35
N ARG A 11 16.84 38.99 13.85
CA ARG A 11 15.48 38.40 13.74
C ARG A 11 15.01 38.31 12.29
N TRP A 12 15.18 39.38 11.51
CA TRP A 12 14.78 39.44 10.12
C TRP A 12 15.68 38.58 9.22
N ILE A 13 16.99 38.53 9.51
CA ILE A 13 17.91 37.63 8.78
C ILE A 13 17.51 36.17 9.01
N VAL A 14 17.30 35.75 10.26
CA VAL A 14 16.88 34.40 10.58
C VAL A 14 15.54 34.08 9.92
N PHE A 15 14.58 35.01 9.97
CA PHE A 15 13.28 34.84 9.32
C PHE A 15 13.42 34.68 7.81
N ALA A 16 14.21 35.52 7.15
CA ALA A 16 14.49 35.40 5.71
C ALA A 16 15.12 34.04 5.36
N LEU A 17 16.10 33.58 6.14
CA LEU A 17 16.72 32.26 5.94
C LEU A 17 15.71 31.12 6.07
N VAL A 18 14.81 31.19 7.07
CA VAL A 18 13.74 30.21 7.25
C VAL A 18 12.79 30.21 6.05
N VAL A 19 12.37 31.39 5.56
CA VAL A 19 11.48 31.48 4.40
C VAL A 19 12.14 30.92 3.15
N VAL A 20 13.42 31.27 2.89
CA VAL A 20 14.20 30.74 1.76
C VAL A 20 14.31 29.22 1.87
N PHE A 21 14.60 28.70 3.04
CA PHE A 21 14.68 27.27 3.28
C PHE A 21 13.34 26.58 3.02
N LEU A 22 12.22 27.11 3.55
CA LEU A 22 10.89 26.56 3.32
C LEU A 22 10.48 26.62 1.84
N ALA A 23 10.78 27.71 1.15
CA ALA A 23 10.51 27.83 -0.28
C ALA A 23 11.34 26.81 -1.09
N TRP A 24 12.60 26.61 -0.72
CA TRP A 24 13.44 25.57 -1.33
C TRP A 24 12.91 24.17 -1.08
N VAL A 25 12.50 23.84 0.15
CA VAL A 25 11.88 22.54 0.46
C VAL A 25 10.59 22.33 -0.35
N ALA A 26 9.73 23.34 -0.41
CA ALA A 26 8.50 23.30 -1.20
C ALA A 26 8.79 23.07 -2.70
N TRP A 27 9.81 23.77 -3.24
CA TRP A 27 10.26 23.55 -4.62
C TRP A 27 10.69 22.09 -4.84
N ARG A 28 11.58 21.55 -3.96
CA ARG A 28 12.07 20.16 -4.08
C ARG A 28 10.96 19.12 -3.98
N LEU A 29 10.00 19.33 -3.06
CA LEU A 29 8.85 18.43 -2.91
C LEU A 29 7.91 18.48 -4.13
N GLY A 30 7.70 19.66 -4.71
CA GLY A 30 6.96 19.81 -5.94
C GLY A 30 7.62 19.08 -7.11
N GLU A 31 8.93 19.31 -7.31
CA GLU A 31 9.73 18.63 -8.33
C GLU A 31 9.70 17.10 -8.17
N TRP A 32 9.83 16.60 -6.94
CA TRP A 32 9.71 15.16 -6.65
C TRP A 32 8.34 14.59 -7.03
N GLN A 33 7.25 15.34 -6.81
CA GLN A 33 5.91 14.91 -7.21
C GLN A 33 5.76 14.84 -8.74
N PHE A 34 6.34 15.80 -9.47
CA PHE A 34 6.29 15.76 -10.93
C PHE A 34 7.10 14.60 -11.51
N HIS A 35 8.29 14.31 -10.95
CA HIS A 35 9.03 13.10 -11.36
C HIS A 35 8.23 11.81 -11.11
N ARG A 36 7.49 11.73 -9.97
CA ARG A 36 6.62 10.59 -9.72
C ARG A 36 5.46 10.49 -10.72
N LEU A 37 4.96 11.62 -11.18
CA LEU A 37 3.95 11.66 -12.23
C LEU A 37 4.52 11.17 -13.56
N ASP A 38 5.71 11.63 -13.94
CA ASP A 38 6.38 11.21 -15.15
C ASP A 38 6.67 9.70 -15.15
N ASP A 39 7.19 9.15 -14.05
CA ASP A 39 7.44 7.71 -13.88
C ASP A 39 6.14 6.88 -14.07
N ARG A 40 5.00 7.40 -13.55
CA ARG A 40 3.70 6.74 -13.73
C ARG A 40 3.20 6.80 -15.16
N GLN A 41 3.29 7.95 -15.79
CA GLN A 41 2.88 8.13 -17.17
C GLN A 41 3.69 7.25 -18.12
N GLU A 42 5.01 7.15 -17.92
CA GLU A 42 5.88 6.26 -18.70
C GLU A 42 5.43 4.80 -18.57
N ARG A 43 5.24 4.32 -17.34
CA ARG A 43 4.76 2.96 -17.09
C ARG A 43 3.39 2.71 -17.72
N ASN A 44 2.42 3.61 -17.52
CA ASN A 44 1.09 3.48 -18.09
C ASN A 44 1.15 3.42 -19.63
N SER A 45 2.00 4.23 -20.26
CA SER A 45 2.18 4.23 -21.71
C SER A 45 2.81 2.94 -22.25
N ILE A 46 3.65 2.27 -21.46
CA ILE A 46 4.20 0.95 -21.81
C ILE A 46 3.07 -0.09 -21.79
N ILE A 47 2.27 -0.11 -20.71
CA ILE A 47 1.15 -1.06 -20.57
C ILE A 47 0.14 -0.87 -21.70
N GLU A 48 -0.33 0.35 -21.94
CA GLU A 48 -1.30 0.67 -23.00
C GLU A 48 -0.79 0.21 -24.37
N ARG A 49 0.44 0.58 -24.72
CA ARG A 49 1.04 0.20 -26.00
C ARG A 49 1.18 -1.32 -26.16
N ASN A 50 1.57 -2.02 -25.09
CA ASN A 50 1.79 -3.45 -25.13
C ASN A 50 0.45 -4.23 -25.15
N GLU A 51 -0.59 -3.73 -24.50
CA GLU A 51 -1.96 -4.26 -24.64
C GLU A 51 -2.52 -4.07 -26.07
N GLU A 52 -2.31 -2.90 -26.67
CA GLU A 52 -2.77 -2.60 -28.04
C GLU A 52 -2.05 -3.43 -29.11
N ALA A 53 -0.80 -3.83 -28.85
CA ALA A 53 -0.02 -4.62 -29.81
C ALA A 53 -0.56 -6.05 -30.02
N GLY A 54 -1.36 -6.57 -29.06
CA GLY A 54 -1.91 -7.91 -29.09
C GLY A 54 -0.87 -9.00 -28.78
N ALA A 55 -1.29 -10.28 -28.87
CA ALA A 55 -0.43 -11.42 -28.55
C ALA A 55 0.62 -11.67 -29.62
N SER A 56 1.84 -11.99 -29.19
CA SER A 56 2.96 -12.44 -30.02
C SER A 56 3.43 -13.83 -29.55
N PRO A 57 4.05 -14.66 -30.42
CA PRO A 57 4.72 -15.85 -29.95
C PRO A 57 5.75 -15.55 -28.87
N VAL A 58 5.84 -16.40 -27.85
CA VAL A 58 6.73 -16.15 -26.69
C VAL A 58 8.20 -16.07 -27.10
N GLU A 59 8.62 -16.86 -28.08
CA GLU A 59 9.97 -16.91 -28.64
C GLU A 59 10.41 -15.61 -29.33
N ASP A 60 9.47 -14.77 -29.74
CA ASP A 60 9.76 -13.46 -30.34
C ASP A 60 10.09 -12.41 -29.26
N VAL A 61 9.81 -12.71 -27.98
CA VAL A 61 9.91 -11.76 -26.87
C VAL A 61 10.88 -12.21 -25.80
N LEU A 62 10.84 -13.49 -25.42
CA LEU A 62 11.67 -14.07 -24.37
C LEU A 62 12.69 -15.05 -24.95
N SER A 63 13.86 -15.10 -24.34
CA SER A 63 14.94 -16.00 -24.74
C SER A 63 15.64 -16.57 -23.50
N PRO A 64 16.18 -17.81 -23.56
CA PRO A 64 16.91 -18.38 -22.44
C PRO A 64 18.11 -17.53 -22.04
N GLY A 65 18.27 -17.32 -20.71
CA GLY A 65 19.41 -16.59 -20.14
C GLY A 65 19.50 -15.11 -20.50
N THR A 66 18.42 -14.51 -21.01
CA THR A 66 18.35 -13.09 -21.33
C THR A 66 17.12 -12.48 -20.68
N ASP A 67 17.32 -11.57 -19.73
CA ASP A 67 16.21 -10.88 -19.07
C ASP A 67 15.50 -9.95 -20.04
N PRO A 68 14.15 -9.93 -20.07
CA PRO A 68 13.39 -9.00 -20.89
C PRO A 68 13.63 -7.55 -20.43
N GLY A 69 13.60 -6.63 -21.39
CA GLY A 69 13.72 -5.21 -21.10
C GLY A 69 12.42 -4.64 -20.50
N ARG A 70 12.52 -3.46 -19.85
CA ARG A 70 11.33 -2.74 -19.34
C ARG A 70 10.27 -2.46 -20.42
N ALA A 71 10.69 -2.33 -21.67
CA ALA A 71 9.79 -2.11 -22.80
C ALA A 71 8.95 -3.35 -23.15
N ASP A 72 9.40 -4.54 -22.74
CA ASP A 72 8.71 -5.81 -22.96
C ASP A 72 7.80 -6.20 -21.80
N GLU A 73 7.91 -5.51 -20.65
CA GLU A 73 7.00 -5.74 -19.53
C GLU A 73 5.56 -5.47 -19.97
N TRP A 74 4.64 -6.33 -19.58
CA TRP A 74 3.23 -6.30 -19.98
C TRP A 74 2.93 -6.58 -21.46
N ARG A 75 3.91 -7.04 -22.24
CA ARG A 75 3.60 -7.58 -23.57
C ARG A 75 2.77 -8.84 -23.43
N ILE A 76 1.77 -8.98 -24.29
CA ILE A 76 0.97 -10.20 -24.35
C ILE A 76 1.74 -11.21 -25.20
N VAL A 77 1.98 -12.38 -24.61
CA VAL A 77 2.60 -13.50 -25.32
C VAL A 77 1.71 -14.72 -25.30
N GLU A 78 1.87 -15.55 -26.34
CA GLU A 78 1.22 -16.85 -26.46
C GLU A 78 2.30 -17.93 -26.52
N ALA A 79 2.08 -19.02 -25.78
CA ALA A 79 2.97 -20.18 -25.78
C ALA A 79 2.14 -21.45 -25.72
N THR A 80 2.63 -22.51 -26.37
CA THR A 80 2.04 -23.85 -26.34
C THR A 80 3.04 -24.85 -25.78
N GLY A 81 2.60 -25.67 -24.81
CA GLY A 81 3.47 -26.61 -24.13
C GLY A 81 2.72 -27.51 -23.17
N THR A 82 3.45 -28.17 -22.28
CA THR A 82 2.88 -29.03 -21.22
C THR A 82 3.36 -28.55 -19.85
N TYR A 83 2.47 -28.40 -18.91
CA TYR A 83 2.85 -28.01 -17.56
C TYR A 83 3.64 -29.11 -16.85
N ALA A 84 4.79 -28.75 -16.29
CA ALA A 84 5.59 -29.59 -15.42
C ALA A 84 5.07 -29.48 -13.96
N VAL A 85 3.96 -30.17 -13.69
CA VAL A 85 3.20 -30.03 -12.42
C VAL A 85 4.07 -30.34 -11.20
N ASP A 86 4.93 -31.36 -11.30
CA ASP A 86 5.85 -31.76 -10.22
C ASP A 86 6.84 -30.64 -9.83
N ASP A 87 7.07 -29.68 -10.72
CA ASP A 87 7.98 -28.55 -10.53
C ASP A 87 7.26 -27.23 -10.18
N THR A 88 6.04 -27.33 -9.70
CA THR A 88 5.28 -26.17 -9.21
C THR A 88 6.04 -25.45 -8.10
N VAL A 89 6.16 -24.14 -8.23
CA VAL A 89 6.80 -23.24 -7.24
C VAL A 89 5.75 -22.35 -6.61
N ILE A 90 5.75 -22.31 -5.28
CA ILE A 90 4.82 -21.51 -4.48
C ILE A 90 5.46 -20.16 -4.14
N VAL A 91 4.84 -19.08 -4.58
CA VAL A 91 5.26 -17.71 -4.23
C VAL A 91 4.50 -17.25 -3.01
N ARG A 92 5.20 -17.18 -1.87
CA ARG A 92 4.62 -16.98 -0.54
C ARG A 92 4.38 -15.51 -0.20
N TYR A 93 3.57 -15.31 0.85
CA TYR A 93 3.26 -13.99 1.42
C TYR A 93 2.52 -13.06 0.47
N ARG A 94 1.61 -13.63 -0.30
CA ARG A 94 0.67 -12.89 -1.14
C ARG A 94 -0.60 -12.59 -0.35
N THR A 95 -1.05 -11.35 -0.44
CA THR A 95 -2.29 -10.92 0.21
C THR A 95 -3.15 -10.20 -0.82
N ARG A 96 -4.40 -10.64 -0.98
CA ARG A 96 -5.41 -9.98 -1.81
C ARG A 96 -6.62 -9.65 -0.96
N GLU A 97 -7.13 -8.44 -1.03
CA GLU A 97 -8.32 -7.97 -0.30
C GLU A 97 -8.27 -8.24 1.22
N GLY A 98 -7.05 -8.30 1.79
CA GLY A 98 -6.83 -8.61 3.21
C GLY A 98 -6.79 -10.09 3.55
N GLU A 99 -6.99 -10.99 2.58
CA GLU A 99 -6.88 -12.43 2.73
C GLU A 99 -5.46 -12.92 2.36
N ALA A 100 -4.93 -13.84 3.17
CA ALA A 100 -3.62 -14.43 2.94
C ALA A 100 -3.69 -15.51 1.85
N GLY A 101 -2.65 -15.61 1.03
CA GLY A 101 -2.57 -16.59 -0.03
C GLY A 101 -1.18 -16.72 -0.63
N VAL A 102 -1.10 -17.42 -1.73
CA VAL A 102 0.12 -17.69 -2.50
C VAL A 102 -0.16 -17.49 -3.99
N ASP A 103 0.85 -17.09 -4.78
CA ASP A 103 0.78 -17.22 -6.22
C ASP A 103 1.39 -18.58 -6.63
N VAL A 104 0.88 -19.17 -7.69
CA VAL A 104 1.22 -20.53 -8.14
C VAL A 104 1.93 -20.46 -9.48
N VAL A 105 3.25 -20.61 -9.45
CA VAL A 105 4.10 -20.60 -10.64
C VAL A 105 4.39 -22.02 -11.09
N VAL A 106 4.04 -22.34 -12.36
CA VAL A 106 4.27 -23.66 -12.93
C VAL A 106 5.09 -23.52 -14.22
N PRO A 107 6.20 -24.26 -14.38
CA PRO A 107 6.93 -24.30 -15.64
C PRO A 107 6.08 -24.93 -16.75
N LEU A 108 5.95 -24.25 -17.88
CA LEU A 108 5.37 -24.77 -19.11
C LEU A 108 6.52 -25.22 -20.01
N GLU A 109 6.68 -26.52 -20.24
CA GLU A 109 7.71 -27.11 -21.10
C GLU A 109 7.30 -26.91 -22.55
N LEU A 110 8.13 -26.21 -23.32
CA LEU A 110 7.93 -25.92 -24.73
C LEU A 110 8.48 -27.03 -25.62
N ALA A 111 8.12 -27.00 -26.90
CA ALA A 111 8.50 -28.04 -27.87
C ALA A 111 10.02 -28.17 -28.10
N ASP A 112 10.79 -27.10 -27.82
CA ASP A 112 12.26 -27.09 -27.92
C ASP A 112 12.97 -27.59 -26.65
N GLY A 113 12.23 -27.93 -25.60
CA GLY A 113 12.73 -28.40 -24.32
C GLY A 113 13.06 -27.28 -23.32
N THR A 114 12.91 -26.02 -23.70
CA THR A 114 12.97 -24.90 -22.74
C THR A 114 11.66 -24.80 -21.96
N SER A 115 11.66 -24.07 -20.87
CA SER A 115 10.46 -23.86 -20.04
C SER A 115 10.14 -22.38 -19.88
N LEU A 116 8.86 -22.03 -19.99
CA LEU A 116 8.30 -20.74 -19.63
C LEU A 116 7.74 -20.82 -18.21
N LEU A 117 8.14 -19.94 -17.31
CA LEU A 117 7.50 -19.84 -16.01
C LEU A 117 6.17 -19.11 -16.13
N VAL A 118 5.08 -19.76 -15.72
CA VAL A 118 3.72 -19.22 -15.77
C VAL A 118 3.17 -19.08 -14.36
N ASP A 119 2.95 -17.85 -13.91
CA ASP A 119 2.15 -17.58 -12.73
C ASP A 119 0.67 -17.75 -13.10
N ARG A 120 0.09 -18.86 -12.67
CA ARG A 120 -1.30 -19.22 -12.96
C ARG A 120 -2.31 -18.42 -12.15
N GLY A 121 -1.86 -17.69 -11.14
CA GLY A 121 -2.68 -16.83 -10.31
C GLY A 121 -2.59 -17.13 -8.83
N TRP A 122 -3.42 -16.40 -8.09
CA TRP A 122 -3.44 -16.42 -6.64
C TRP A 122 -4.44 -17.43 -6.09
N TYR A 123 -4.05 -18.08 -4.99
CA TYR A 123 -4.87 -19.03 -4.24
C TYR A 123 -4.88 -18.68 -2.74
N ALA A 124 -6.09 -18.58 -2.18
CA ALA A 124 -6.28 -18.31 -0.75
C ALA A 124 -5.83 -19.52 0.09
N THR A 125 -4.84 -19.34 0.94
CA THR A 125 -4.34 -20.39 1.81
C THR A 125 -3.48 -19.83 2.94
N ASP A 126 -3.11 -20.68 3.92
CA ASP A 126 -2.12 -20.31 4.92
C ASP A 126 -0.73 -20.19 4.27
N ASN A 127 -0.18 -18.98 4.29
CA ASN A 127 1.13 -18.67 3.72
C ASN A 127 2.31 -19.46 4.31
N ARG A 128 2.13 -20.22 5.41
CA ARG A 128 3.23 -20.84 6.14
C ARG A 128 3.55 -22.26 5.73
N GLY A 129 2.56 -22.98 5.21
CA GLY A 129 2.65 -24.41 4.96
C GLY A 129 2.23 -24.84 3.57
N ALA A 130 1.71 -23.93 2.72
CA ALA A 130 1.22 -24.31 1.39
C ALA A 130 2.32 -24.94 0.53
N THR A 131 1.98 -26.07 -0.09
CA THR A 131 2.80 -26.84 -1.03
C THR A 131 2.09 -26.96 -2.37
N SER A 132 2.74 -27.58 -3.36
CA SER A 132 2.10 -27.86 -4.65
C SER A 132 0.89 -28.79 -4.54
N GLU A 133 0.79 -29.60 -3.48
CA GLU A 133 -0.33 -30.52 -3.24
C GLU A 133 -1.60 -29.80 -2.75
N ASP A 134 -1.43 -28.59 -2.20
CA ASP A 134 -2.52 -27.80 -1.60
C ASP A 134 -3.21 -26.88 -2.63
N VAL A 135 -2.67 -26.75 -3.84
CA VAL A 135 -3.15 -25.82 -4.86
C VAL A 135 -3.78 -26.55 -6.04
N PRO A 136 -4.75 -25.93 -6.74
CA PRO A 136 -5.38 -26.53 -7.90
C PRO A 136 -4.40 -26.87 -9.02
N GLU A 137 -4.44 -28.12 -9.50
CA GLU A 137 -3.62 -28.57 -10.62
C GLU A 137 -3.98 -27.85 -11.92
N PRO A 138 -2.98 -27.67 -12.83
CA PRO A 138 -3.24 -27.19 -14.19
C PRO A 138 -3.95 -28.23 -15.05
N PRO A 139 -4.47 -27.83 -16.22
CA PRO A 139 -4.98 -28.77 -17.22
C PRO A 139 -3.91 -29.78 -17.63
N PRO A 140 -4.26 -31.07 -17.76
CA PRO A 140 -3.32 -32.10 -18.23
C PRO A 140 -3.12 -32.02 -19.74
N GLY A 141 -1.92 -32.41 -20.19
CA GLY A 141 -1.58 -32.51 -21.61
C GLY A 141 -1.10 -31.18 -22.20
N GLU A 142 -1.20 -31.04 -23.51
CA GLU A 142 -0.79 -29.85 -24.23
C GLU A 142 -1.79 -28.71 -23.96
N VAL A 143 -1.27 -27.54 -23.56
CA VAL A 143 -2.04 -26.34 -23.32
C VAL A 143 -1.46 -25.15 -24.08
N THR A 144 -2.32 -24.26 -24.54
CA THR A 144 -1.93 -22.95 -25.05
C THR A 144 -2.24 -21.90 -23.96
N VAL A 145 -1.24 -21.15 -23.55
CA VAL A 145 -1.33 -20.08 -22.56
C VAL A 145 -1.17 -18.73 -23.24
N THR A 146 -1.95 -17.76 -22.78
CA THR A 146 -1.79 -16.34 -23.12
C THR A 146 -1.59 -15.58 -21.82
N GLY A 147 -0.59 -14.71 -21.76
CA GLY A 147 -0.33 -13.94 -20.54
C GLY A 147 0.57 -12.76 -20.76
N TRP A 148 0.80 -12.00 -19.69
CA TRP A 148 1.63 -10.80 -19.69
C TRP A 148 3.06 -11.12 -19.26
N VAL A 149 4.03 -10.68 -20.04
CA VAL A 149 5.45 -10.77 -19.69
C VAL A 149 5.74 -9.93 -18.45
N ARG A 150 6.49 -10.52 -17.52
CA ARG A 150 6.95 -9.88 -16.29
C ARG A 150 8.46 -9.97 -16.18
N LEU A 151 9.02 -8.95 -15.55
CA LEU A 151 10.44 -8.87 -15.24
C LEU A 151 10.76 -9.67 -13.97
N ASP A 152 11.97 -10.22 -13.92
CA ASP A 152 12.48 -10.87 -12.73
C ASP A 152 12.66 -9.88 -11.58
N ALA A 153 12.40 -10.35 -10.38
CA ALA A 153 12.67 -9.59 -9.17
C ALA A 153 14.15 -9.73 -8.77
N GLU A 154 14.61 -8.78 -7.97
CA GLU A 154 15.98 -8.76 -7.47
C GLU A 154 16.06 -8.98 -5.95
N GLY A 155 17.21 -9.42 -5.47
CA GLY A 155 17.55 -9.50 -4.06
C GLY A 155 17.19 -10.82 -3.38
N ASP A 156 17.26 -10.86 -2.04
CA ASP A 156 17.12 -12.08 -1.23
C ASP A 156 15.70 -12.66 -1.21
N SER A 157 14.71 -11.90 -1.68
CA SER A 157 13.34 -12.39 -1.77
C SER A 157 13.13 -13.43 -2.87
N THR A 158 14.08 -13.54 -3.80
CA THR A 158 14.03 -14.48 -4.94
C THR A 158 14.71 -15.82 -4.63
N GLU A 159 15.26 -16.00 -3.42
CA GLU A 159 15.86 -17.25 -3.00
C GLU A 159 14.83 -18.37 -3.00
N VAL A 160 15.16 -19.50 -3.66
CA VAL A 160 14.28 -20.65 -3.79
C VAL A 160 14.67 -21.70 -2.77
N SER A 161 13.71 -22.14 -1.97
CA SER A 161 13.87 -23.20 -0.99
C SER A 161 12.63 -24.08 -0.93
N ASP A 162 12.78 -25.38 -1.00
CA ASP A 162 11.67 -26.35 -0.97
C ASP A 162 10.56 -26.00 -1.97
N ARG A 163 10.94 -25.66 -3.21
CA ARG A 163 10.03 -25.20 -4.27
C ARG A 163 9.15 -24.03 -3.86
N SER A 164 9.69 -23.14 -3.05
CA SER A 164 9.02 -21.91 -2.69
C SER A 164 9.96 -20.72 -2.68
N THR A 165 9.41 -19.55 -2.99
CA THR A 165 10.10 -18.27 -3.00
C THR A 165 9.18 -17.17 -2.49
N ARG A 166 9.66 -15.94 -2.37
CA ARG A 166 8.83 -14.76 -2.05
C ARG A 166 8.67 -13.81 -3.24
N ALA A 167 9.54 -13.96 -4.26
CA ALA A 167 9.46 -13.22 -5.50
C ALA A 167 10.01 -14.08 -6.64
N VAL A 168 9.51 -13.89 -7.84
CA VAL A 168 9.90 -14.68 -9.01
C VAL A 168 11.18 -14.11 -9.61
N ASP A 169 12.15 -15.00 -9.85
CA ASP A 169 13.36 -14.80 -10.63
C ASP A 169 13.54 -16.06 -11.46
N SER A 170 13.41 -15.93 -12.77
CA SER A 170 13.40 -17.05 -13.70
C SER A 170 14.68 -17.85 -13.65
N GLY A 171 15.83 -17.19 -13.59
CA GLY A 171 17.13 -17.84 -13.53
C GLY A 171 17.33 -18.66 -12.27
N ARG A 172 16.94 -18.13 -11.09
CA ARG A 172 17.05 -18.86 -9.81
C ARG A 172 16.07 -20.02 -9.71
N ILE A 173 14.85 -19.85 -10.19
CA ILE A 173 13.86 -20.94 -10.24
C ILE A 173 14.35 -22.02 -11.19
N GLY A 174 14.80 -21.67 -12.42
CA GLY A 174 15.34 -22.63 -13.37
C GLY A 174 16.51 -23.42 -12.79
N ALA A 175 17.46 -22.74 -12.13
CA ALA A 175 18.59 -23.40 -11.46
C ALA A 175 18.15 -24.34 -10.32
N ALA A 176 17.14 -23.97 -9.54
CA ALA A 176 16.62 -24.78 -8.45
C ALA A 176 15.85 -26.02 -8.93
N LEU A 177 15.27 -25.95 -10.13
CA LEU A 177 14.52 -27.04 -10.77
C LEU A 177 15.36 -27.88 -11.75
N ASP A 178 16.63 -27.50 -11.98
CA ASP A 178 17.51 -28.08 -13.02
C ASP A 178 16.88 -28.03 -14.42
N ARG A 179 16.27 -26.86 -14.76
CA ARG A 179 15.60 -26.61 -16.05
C ARG A 179 16.20 -25.39 -16.74
N GLU A 180 16.28 -25.51 -18.08
CA GLU A 180 16.51 -24.33 -18.92
C GLU A 180 15.22 -23.54 -19.08
N VAL A 181 15.23 -22.29 -18.60
CA VAL A 181 14.05 -21.43 -18.61
C VAL A 181 14.28 -20.18 -19.46
N LEU A 182 13.20 -19.65 -20.03
CA LEU A 182 13.21 -18.34 -20.67
C LEU A 182 13.42 -17.26 -19.60
N GLY A 183 14.15 -16.19 -19.95
CA GLY A 183 14.33 -15.05 -19.03
C GLY A 183 13.01 -14.31 -18.83
N GLY A 184 12.72 -13.95 -17.57
CA GLY A 184 11.42 -13.43 -17.18
C GLY A 184 10.37 -14.54 -17.00
N TRP A 185 9.14 -14.12 -16.81
CA TRP A 185 8.02 -15.02 -16.55
C TRP A 185 6.70 -14.38 -17.04
N VAL A 186 5.59 -15.12 -16.95
CA VAL A 186 4.31 -14.68 -17.49
C VAL A 186 3.23 -14.76 -16.43
N ASP A 187 2.49 -13.66 -16.24
CA ASP A 187 1.20 -13.64 -15.52
C ASP A 187 0.13 -14.21 -16.46
N LEU A 188 -0.51 -15.31 -16.08
CA LEU A 188 -1.53 -15.98 -16.88
C LEU A 188 -2.77 -15.08 -17.04
N ARG A 189 -3.18 -14.88 -18.31
CA ARG A 189 -4.43 -14.23 -18.67
C ARG A 189 -5.52 -15.25 -19.04
N SER A 190 -5.14 -16.27 -19.81
CA SER A 190 -6.01 -17.36 -20.19
C SER A 190 -5.19 -18.60 -20.57
N GLU A 191 -5.78 -19.78 -20.37
CA GLU A 191 -5.21 -21.06 -20.79
C GLU A 191 -6.29 -21.92 -21.46
N SER A 192 -5.88 -22.73 -22.44
CA SER A 192 -6.75 -23.64 -23.16
C SER A 192 -6.06 -25.01 -23.31
N PRO A 193 -6.70 -26.11 -22.83
CA PRO A 193 -8.04 -26.19 -22.23
C PRO A 193 -8.12 -25.48 -20.86
N GLU A 194 -9.35 -25.09 -20.45
CA GLU A 194 -9.57 -24.49 -19.14
C GLU A 194 -9.31 -25.51 -18.00
N PRO A 195 -8.76 -25.06 -16.85
CA PRO A 195 -8.53 -25.94 -15.71
C PRO A 195 -9.85 -26.33 -15.03
N ALA A 196 -9.83 -27.46 -14.32
CA ALA A 196 -10.99 -27.89 -13.52
C ALA A 196 -11.34 -26.90 -12.40
N THR A 197 -10.33 -26.23 -11.85
CA THR A 197 -10.46 -25.17 -10.84
C THR A 197 -9.53 -24.02 -11.21
N ALA A 198 -10.12 -22.87 -11.52
CA ALA A 198 -9.36 -21.67 -11.85
C ALA A 198 -8.79 -21.00 -10.57
N LEU A 199 -7.60 -20.49 -10.67
CA LEU A 199 -7.01 -19.59 -9.68
C LEU A 199 -7.51 -18.15 -9.89
N ALA A 200 -7.40 -17.30 -8.88
CA ALA A 200 -7.74 -15.90 -9.04
C ALA A 200 -6.70 -15.22 -9.98
N PRO A 201 -7.12 -14.70 -11.13
CA PRO A 201 -6.18 -14.16 -12.12
C PRO A 201 -5.48 -12.91 -11.61
N VAL A 202 -4.31 -12.62 -12.14
CA VAL A 202 -3.65 -11.33 -11.96
C VAL A 202 -4.45 -10.26 -12.71
N GLU A 203 -4.65 -9.12 -12.05
CA GLU A 203 -5.32 -7.97 -12.66
C GLU A 203 -4.27 -6.97 -13.15
N LEU A 204 -4.56 -6.34 -14.29
CA LEU A 204 -3.74 -5.22 -14.76
C LEU A 204 -3.75 -4.09 -13.74
N PRO A 205 -2.62 -3.40 -13.53
CA PRO A 205 -2.59 -2.22 -12.69
C PRO A 205 -3.54 -1.14 -13.21
N GLU A 206 -4.16 -0.40 -12.29
CA GLU A 206 -4.91 0.79 -12.66
C GLU A 206 -4.01 1.81 -13.38
N LEU A 207 -4.43 2.24 -14.57
CA LEU A 207 -3.71 3.18 -15.43
C LEU A 207 -4.02 4.63 -15.05
N ASP A 208 -4.09 4.92 -13.77
CA ASP A 208 -4.28 6.28 -13.27
C ASP A 208 -2.94 7.00 -13.06
N ASN A 209 -2.96 8.32 -13.19
CA ASN A 209 -1.78 9.16 -12.95
C ASN A 209 -1.59 9.51 -11.47
N GLY A 210 -2.52 9.08 -10.60
CA GLY A 210 -2.54 9.44 -9.19
C GLY A 210 -2.69 10.94 -8.94
N PRO A 211 -2.67 11.37 -7.68
CA PRO A 211 -2.85 12.76 -7.30
C PRO A 211 -1.57 13.62 -7.41
N HIS A 212 -0.50 13.09 -8.00
CA HIS A 212 0.84 13.69 -8.00
C HIS A 212 0.87 15.09 -8.60
N PHE A 213 0.11 15.34 -9.70
CA PHE A 213 0.01 16.65 -10.32
C PHE A 213 -0.49 17.73 -9.34
N PHE A 214 -1.58 17.45 -8.65
CA PHE A 214 -2.18 18.42 -7.71
C PHE A 214 -1.30 18.62 -6.48
N TYR A 215 -0.62 17.58 -6.00
CA TYR A 215 0.34 17.71 -4.89
C TYR A 215 1.58 18.50 -5.30
N GLY A 216 2.07 18.32 -6.52
CA GLY A 216 3.17 19.14 -7.06
C GLY A 216 2.82 20.63 -7.07
N LEU A 217 1.65 20.97 -7.63
CA LEU A 217 1.13 22.34 -7.61
C LEU A 217 0.92 22.89 -6.19
N GLN A 218 0.39 22.08 -5.28
CA GLN A 218 0.17 22.47 -3.88
C GLN A 218 1.49 22.86 -3.20
N TRP A 219 2.57 22.08 -3.38
CA TRP A 219 3.87 22.40 -2.83
C TRP A 219 4.43 23.70 -3.38
N TRP A 220 4.34 23.92 -4.69
CA TRP A 220 4.78 25.17 -5.31
C TRP A 220 3.95 26.37 -4.85
N PHE A 221 2.63 26.17 -4.68
CA PHE A 221 1.76 27.19 -4.09
C PHE A 221 2.17 27.57 -2.66
N PHE A 222 2.51 26.60 -1.82
CA PHE A 222 2.99 26.87 -0.45
C PHE A 222 4.31 27.64 -0.46
N GLY A 223 5.24 27.29 -1.34
CA GLY A 223 6.48 28.02 -1.54
C GLY A 223 6.24 29.48 -1.96
N ALA A 224 5.38 29.69 -2.94
CA ALA A 224 4.99 31.01 -3.41
C ALA A 224 4.30 31.83 -2.29
N MET A 225 3.43 31.20 -1.52
CA MET A 225 2.73 31.84 -0.40
C MET A 225 3.68 32.23 0.73
N ALA A 226 4.70 31.43 1.04
CA ALA A 226 5.73 31.77 2.01
C ALA A 226 6.54 33.01 1.58
N ILE A 227 6.92 33.07 0.30
CA ILE A 227 7.64 34.23 -0.28
C ILE A 227 6.75 35.46 -0.27
N PHE A 228 5.51 35.33 -0.73
CA PHE A 228 4.55 36.44 -0.72
C PHE A 228 4.29 36.96 0.69
N GLY A 229 4.06 36.04 1.66
CA GLY A 229 3.88 36.40 3.07
C GLY A 229 5.08 37.17 3.66
N PHE A 230 6.30 36.73 3.28
CA PHE A 230 7.51 37.45 3.69
C PHE A 230 7.55 38.88 3.16
N PHE A 231 7.29 39.08 1.88
CA PHE A 231 7.23 40.44 1.30
C PHE A 231 6.08 41.27 1.89
N TYR A 232 4.95 40.66 2.15
CA TYR A 232 3.84 41.33 2.80
C TYR A 232 4.19 41.82 4.21
N LEU A 233 4.89 41.02 4.99
CA LEU A 233 5.36 41.41 6.34
C LEU A 233 6.39 42.53 6.28
N ILE A 234 7.32 42.50 5.31
CA ILE A 234 8.24 43.63 5.06
C ILE A 234 7.47 44.91 4.77
N TYR A 235 6.46 44.82 3.90
CA TYR A 235 5.65 45.96 3.52
C TYR A 235 4.84 46.52 4.71
N ASP A 236 4.27 45.67 5.55
CA ASP A 236 3.52 46.07 6.74
C ASP A 236 4.44 46.73 7.77
N GLU A 237 5.63 46.21 8.03
CA GLU A 237 6.65 46.79 8.89
C GLU A 237 7.12 48.18 8.38
N MET A 238 7.32 48.32 7.04
CA MET A 238 7.70 49.60 6.46
C MET A 238 6.62 50.68 6.58
N ARG A 239 5.33 50.28 6.61
CA ARG A 239 4.20 51.22 6.83
C ARG A 239 4.01 51.62 8.31
N GLY A 240 4.89 51.15 9.17
CA GLY A 240 4.87 51.50 10.58
C GLY A 240 3.90 50.65 11.38
N GLY A 241 4.01 49.36 11.26
CA GLY A 241 3.20 48.32 11.90
C GLY A 241 2.31 48.84 13.04
N ARG A 242 1.03 48.50 13.07
CA ARG A 242 0.07 49.01 14.03
C ARG A 242 0.73 49.21 15.40
N PRO A 243 0.69 50.42 16.01
CA PRO A 243 1.23 50.62 17.34
C PRO A 243 0.57 49.58 18.24
N GLY A 244 1.40 48.73 18.82
CA GLY A 244 0.96 47.68 19.73
C GLY A 244 -0.05 48.28 20.74
N SER A 245 -1.09 47.49 21.02
CA SER A 245 -2.08 47.84 22.07
C SER A 245 -1.33 48.43 23.26
N PRO A 246 -1.77 49.61 23.75
CA PRO A 246 -1.04 50.28 24.86
C PRO A 246 -0.89 49.28 26.01
N ALA A 247 0.36 49.12 26.44
CA ALA A 247 0.68 48.38 27.64
C ALA A 247 -0.29 48.83 28.73
N ARG A 248 -1.04 47.91 29.29
CA ARG A 248 -1.86 48.17 30.47
C ARG A 248 -0.93 48.79 31.50
N THR A 249 -1.06 50.08 31.65
CA THR A 249 -0.46 50.81 32.76
C THR A 249 -0.90 50.11 34.06
N PRO A 250 0.01 49.78 34.99
CA PRO A 250 -0.42 49.26 36.28
C PRO A 250 -1.32 50.30 36.93
N ALA A 251 -2.55 49.90 37.28
CA ALA A 251 -3.49 50.76 37.94
C ALA A 251 -2.88 51.22 39.28
N GLU A 252 -2.71 52.54 39.45
CA GLU A 252 -2.44 53.14 40.75
C GLU A 252 -3.42 52.63 41.81
N PRO A 253 -2.97 52.42 43.07
CA PRO A 253 -3.84 51.98 44.16
C PRO A 253 -4.82 53.11 44.52
N ARG A 254 -6.04 52.93 44.12
CA ARG A 254 -7.14 53.84 44.47
C ARG A 254 -7.46 53.73 45.99
N ALA A 255 -7.20 54.81 46.72
CA ALA A 255 -7.45 54.94 48.13
C ALA A 255 -8.87 54.50 48.58
N ALA A 256 -8.89 53.88 49.72
CA ALA A 256 -10.08 53.34 50.42
C ALA A 256 -11.25 54.35 50.48
N ARG A 257 -12.41 53.88 49.93
CA ARG A 257 -13.70 54.47 50.30
C ARG A 257 -14.59 53.42 50.97
N SER A 258 -14.97 53.85 52.18
CA SER A 258 -15.88 53.30 53.16
C SER A 258 -16.94 52.25 52.74
N ALA A 259 -17.16 51.35 53.68
CA ALA A 259 -18.06 50.23 53.71
C ALA A 259 -19.53 50.59 53.45
N GLY A 260 -20.18 49.85 52.55
CA GLY A 260 -21.62 49.69 52.41
C GLY A 260 -21.99 48.19 52.53
N PRO A 261 -23.25 47.90 52.92
CA PRO A 261 -23.62 46.58 53.49
C PRO A 261 -23.53 45.39 52.57
N ALA A 262 -23.23 44.25 53.17
CA ALA A 262 -22.99 42.96 52.57
C ALA A 262 -24.15 42.48 51.69
N ARG A 263 -23.80 42.04 50.47
CA ARG A 263 -24.65 41.21 49.58
C ARG A 263 -24.35 39.72 49.79
N PRO A 264 -25.34 38.83 49.67
CA PRO A 264 -25.18 37.40 49.94
C PRO A 264 -24.27 36.69 48.92
N ALA A 265 -23.56 35.72 49.43
CA ALA A 265 -22.58 34.90 48.69
C ALA A 265 -23.20 34.21 47.48
N LYS A 266 -22.55 34.36 46.30
CA LYS A 266 -22.82 33.57 45.12
C LYS A 266 -22.13 32.20 45.27
N GLU A 267 -22.86 31.13 44.93
CA GLU A 267 -22.39 29.77 44.84
C GLU A 267 -21.14 29.65 43.96
N PRO A 268 -20.21 28.73 44.24
CA PRO A 268 -19.01 28.54 43.48
C PRO A 268 -19.34 27.91 42.10
N ALA A 269 -18.84 28.56 41.04
CA ALA A 269 -18.94 28.09 39.68
C ALA A 269 -18.27 26.71 39.54
N LYS A 270 -19.00 25.73 38.96
CA LYS A 270 -18.49 24.41 38.61
C LYS A 270 -17.22 24.55 37.76
N LYS A 271 -16.11 23.94 38.20
CA LYS A 271 -14.85 23.81 37.45
C LYS A 271 -15.14 23.10 36.11
N ARG A 272 -14.73 23.73 35.03
CA ARG A 272 -14.72 23.07 33.71
C ARG A 272 -13.73 21.90 33.76
N ARG A 273 -14.21 20.69 33.48
CA ARG A 273 -13.40 19.48 33.33
C ARG A 273 -12.33 19.72 32.28
N THR A 274 -11.10 19.27 32.53
CA THR A 274 -10.01 19.30 31.58
C THR A 274 -10.19 18.17 30.56
N TRP A 275 -9.58 18.33 29.40
CA TRP A 275 -9.64 17.35 28.29
C TRP A 275 -9.24 15.93 28.73
N ARG A 276 -8.42 15.80 29.77
CA ARG A 276 -7.94 14.51 30.28
C ARG A 276 -9.01 13.75 31.06
N GLU A 277 -9.97 14.43 31.69
CA GLU A 277 -11.08 13.82 32.45
C GLU A 277 -12.26 13.39 31.56
N MET A 278 -12.23 13.69 30.23
CA MET A 278 -13.24 13.28 29.26
C MET A 278 -12.90 11.96 28.51
N ILE A 279 -11.69 11.41 28.71
CA ILE A 279 -11.20 10.25 27.95
C ILE A 279 -11.11 8.98 28.83
N GLU A 280 -11.19 9.10 30.15
CA GLU A 280 -11.27 7.93 31.03
C GLU A 280 -12.74 7.49 31.16
N PRO A 281 -13.09 6.24 30.80
CA PRO A 281 -14.42 5.70 31.07
C PRO A 281 -14.61 5.59 32.60
N ASP A 282 -15.75 6.05 33.09
CA ASP A 282 -16.17 5.89 34.48
C ASP A 282 -16.23 4.37 34.76
N ASP A 283 -15.31 3.86 35.58
CA ASP A 283 -15.43 2.56 36.24
C ASP A 283 -16.59 2.64 37.23
N GLU A 284 -17.76 2.23 36.80
CA GLU A 284 -18.93 2.04 37.64
C GLU A 284 -18.69 0.74 38.43
N PRO A 285 -18.79 0.76 39.79
CA PRO A 285 -18.64 -0.47 40.57
C PRO A 285 -19.86 -1.37 40.34
N ASP A 286 -19.57 -2.63 39.99
CA ASP A 286 -20.53 -3.73 39.81
C ASP A 286 -21.53 -3.79 40.98
N ASP A 287 -22.81 -3.59 40.67
CA ASP A 287 -23.91 -3.90 41.60
C ASP A 287 -24.09 -5.44 41.63
N PRO A 288 -23.98 -6.10 42.79
CA PRO A 288 -24.00 -7.56 42.90
C PRO A 288 -25.36 -8.21 42.64
N ARG A 289 -26.30 -7.53 42.00
CA ARG A 289 -27.68 -8.01 41.77
C ARG A 289 -28.04 -8.45 40.35
N ASP A 290 -27.12 -8.31 39.38
CA ASP A 290 -27.35 -8.77 38.01
C ASP A 290 -26.52 -10.02 37.69
N THR A 291 -26.95 -11.16 38.23
CA THR A 291 -26.52 -12.48 37.77
C THR A 291 -27.54 -12.99 36.74
N PRO A 292 -27.20 -13.19 35.47
CA PRO A 292 -28.07 -13.88 34.53
C PRO A 292 -28.14 -15.37 34.91
N GLN A 293 -29.33 -15.87 35.17
CA GLN A 293 -29.62 -17.28 35.35
C GLN A 293 -29.19 -18.08 34.11
N ALA A 294 -28.30 -19.05 34.34
CA ALA A 294 -27.96 -20.09 33.41
C ALA A 294 -29.21 -20.89 33.03
N SER A 295 -29.68 -20.77 31.79
CA SER A 295 -30.70 -21.65 31.24
C SER A 295 -30.11 -23.02 31.01
N GLN A 296 -30.62 -23.98 31.76
CA GLN A 296 -30.37 -25.41 31.70
C GLN A 296 -30.70 -25.97 30.32
N ARG A 297 -29.73 -26.59 29.69
CA ARG A 297 -29.92 -27.53 28.59
C ARG A 297 -30.48 -28.87 29.17
N PRO A 298 -31.54 -29.44 28.62
CA PRO A 298 -31.88 -30.81 28.99
C PRO A 298 -30.99 -31.81 28.24
N GLU A 299 -30.38 -32.64 29.02
CA GLU A 299 -29.78 -33.92 28.67
C GLU A 299 -30.86 -34.89 28.23
N GLN A 300 -30.79 -35.46 27.05
CA GLN A 300 -31.57 -36.61 26.60
C GLN A 300 -30.60 -37.69 26.10
N ALA A 301 -30.34 -38.59 26.96
CA ALA A 301 -30.64 -40.00 27.01
C ALA A 301 -30.40 -40.80 25.73
N SER A 302 -29.31 -41.58 25.80
CA SER A 302 -29.04 -42.80 25.04
C SER A 302 -30.20 -43.83 25.20
N VAL A 303 -30.68 -44.37 24.08
CA VAL A 303 -31.34 -45.69 24.07
C VAL A 303 -30.82 -46.48 22.88
N ASP A 304 -30.18 -47.60 23.22
CA ASP A 304 -29.89 -48.79 22.44
C ASP A 304 -31.02 -49.20 21.52
N ARG A 305 -30.69 -49.68 20.35
CA ARG A 305 -31.22 -50.95 19.83
C ARG A 305 -30.39 -51.48 18.66
N GLU A 306 -29.69 -52.57 18.97
CA GLU A 306 -29.37 -53.65 18.04
C GLU A 306 -30.64 -54.17 17.31
N HIS A 307 -30.51 -54.52 16.08
CA HIS A 307 -30.87 -55.78 15.45
C HIS A 307 -31.21 -55.68 13.93
N HIS A 308 -30.63 -56.59 13.27
CA HIS A 308 -30.93 -57.39 12.07
C HIS A 308 -30.17 -56.95 10.80
N ALA A 309 -29.15 -57.63 10.47
CA ALA A 309 -28.83 -58.93 9.87
C ALA A 309 -29.83 -59.35 8.72
N ARG A 310 -29.17 -59.51 7.53
CA ARG A 310 -29.42 -60.47 6.41
C ARG A 310 -30.35 -60.06 5.27
N GLN A 311 -29.76 -60.34 4.11
CA GLN A 311 -30.37 -60.76 2.85
C GLN A 311 -30.94 -59.56 2.01
N GLU A 312 -30.49 -59.29 0.81
CA GLU A 312 -30.09 -60.10 -0.36
C GLU A 312 -29.06 -59.36 -1.19
#